data_74405c1dc4be1823fbeafebeb7d97759
#
_entry.id   74405c1dc4be1823fbeafebeb7d97759
#
_cell.length_a   1.000
_cell.length_b   1.000
_cell.length_c   1.000
_cell.angle_alpha   90.00
_cell.angle_beta   90.00
_cell.angle_gamma   90.00
#
_symmetry.space_group_name_H-M   'P 1'
#
loop_
_entity.id
_entity.type
_entity.pdbx_description
1 polymer ?
#
loop_
_entity_poly.entity_id
_entity_poly.type
_entity_poly.pdbx_seq_one_letter_code
_entity_poly.pdbx_strand_id
1 'polypeptide(L)'
;GEYWLFQLDNSLGSDNFGEIAFNRGVGKHIDHARNILQARVTNISHRGSYVNQDLKIIWGNKLQKEEIKDKINEWILIDSAFYNYPHPNDIIDSIPNENQQIILNNVLNTNIDLMSYRNTGYIEVSKDIRNISFNTGTRYNYWTYNEEFLISPRLSFSYTPNWKRDIVFRLSTGIYYQSPFYKELRNPNG
;
A
#
# COMPACT_ATOMS: atom_id res chain seq x y z
N GLY A 1 7.00 -21.67 -10.18
CA GLY A 1 6.53 -21.58 -11.57
C GLY A 1 7.50 -22.22 -12.54
N GLU A 2 7.00 -22.66 -13.66
CA GLU A 2 7.79 -23.15 -14.78
C GLU A 2 8.05 -22.01 -15.75
N TYR A 3 9.19 -21.99 -16.41
CA TYR A 3 9.49 -21.00 -17.44
C TYR A 3 10.10 -21.68 -18.67
N TRP A 4 9.82 -21.04 -19.81
CA TRP A 4 10.38 -21.38 -21.10
C TRP A 4 11.01 -20.14 -21.67
N LEU A 5 12.28 -20.20 -22.02
CA LEU A 5 12.98 -19.12 -22.68
C LEU A 5 12.94 -19.35 -24.20
N PHE A 6 12.31 -18.42 -24.89
CA PHE A 6 12.20 -18.45 -26.35
C PHE A 6 12.97 -17.30 -26.97
N GLN A 7 13.50 -17.51 -28.14
CA GLN A 7 13.86 -16.43 -29.03
C GLN A 7 12.79 -16.32 -30.11
N LEU A 8 12.24 -15.14 -30.27
CA LEU A 8 11.31 -14.85 -31.34
C LEU A 8 12.08 -14.47 -32.60
N ASP A 9 11.51 -14.78 -33.77
CA ASP A 9 12.02 -14.26 -35.04
C ASP A 9 11.69 -12.76 -35.12
N ASN A 10 12.71 -11.92 -35.02
CA ASN A 10 12.62 -10.47 -35.13
C ASN A 10 13.08 -9.95 -36.52
N SER A 11 13.27 -10.84 -37.49
CA SER A 11 13.70 -10.47 -38.84
C SER A 11 12.57 -9.77 -39.59
N LEU A 12 12.71 -8.48 -39.83
CA LEU A 12 11.74 -7.70 -40.58
C LEU A 12 11.56 -8.27 -42.02
N GLY A 13 10.32 -8.65 -42.34
CA GLY A 13 10.00 -9.27 -43.63
C GLY A 13 10.08 -10.80 -43.66
N SER A 14 10.35 -11.45 -42.52
CA SER A 14 10.20 -12.90 -42.39
C SER A 14 8.73 -13.28 -42.31
N ASP A 15 8.36 -14.38 -42.97
CA ASP A 15 7.00 -14.94 -42.85
C ASP A 15 6.68 -15.42 -41.44
N ASN A 16 7.70 -15.67 -40.62
CA ASN A 16 7.60 -16.15 -39.23
C ASN A 16 7.87 -15.02 -38.23
N PHE A 17 7.77 -13.77 -38.61
CA PHE A 17 8.00 -12.65 -37.70
C PHE A 17 7.12 -12.72 -36.48
N GLY A 18 7.74 -12.71 -35.27
CA GLY A 18 7.05 -12.83 -34.00
C GLY A 18 6.74 -14.27 -33.53
N GLU A 19 7.05 -15.28 -34.36
CA GLU A 19 6.98 -16.68 -33.97
C GLU A 19 8.24 -17.12 -33.22
N ILE A 20 8.13 -18.26 -32.53
CA ILE A 20 9.25 -18.83 -31.80
C ILE A 20 10.28 -19.39 -32.78
N ALA A 21 11.41 -18.71 -32.94
CA ALA A 21 12.51 -19.15 -33.77
C ALA A 21 13.21 -20.37 -33.15
N PHE A 22 13.47 -20.34 -31.84
CA PHE A 22 13.99 -21.49 -31.12
C PHE A 22 13.78 -21.37 -29.60
N ASN A 23 13.85 -22.49 -28.90
CA ASN A 23 13.76 -22.57 -27.44
C ASN A 23 15.16 -22.36 -26.84
N ARG A 24 15.29 -21.33 -25.97
CA ARG A 24 16.55 -21.02 -25.28
C ARG A 24 16.72 -21.71 -23.94
N GLY A 25 15.67 -22.29 -23.38
CA GLY A 25 15.75 -23.01 -22.11
C GLY A 25 14.41 -23.34 -21.51
N VAL A 26 14.46 -24.28 -20.59
CA VAL A 26 13.33 -24.77 -19.82
C VAL A 26 13.75 -24.84 -18.35
N GLY A 27 12.89 -24.49 -17.46
CA GLY A 27 13.20 -24.60 -16.04
C GLY A 27 12.03 -24.30 -15.11
N LYS A 28 12.32 -24.24 -13.83
CA LYS A 28 11.36 -23.90 -12.77
C LYS A 28 11.92 -22.79 -11.89
N HIS A 29 11.08 -21.83 -11.60
CA HIS A 29 11.30 -20.95 -10.46
C HIS A 29 10.69 -21.60 -9.22
N ILE A 30 11.50 -21.71 -8.18
CA ILE A 30 11.07 -22.23 -6.88
C ILE A 30 11.15 -21.05 -5.91
N ASP A 31 9.99 -20.51 -5.58
CA ASP A 31 9.88 -19.40 -4.65
C ASP A 31 9.72 -19.92 -3.23
N HIS A 32 10.60 -19.51 -2.36
CA HIS A 32 10.51 -19.78 -0.93
C HIS A 32 10.33 -18.48 -0.16
N ALA A 33 9.41 -18.49 0.78
CA ALA A 33 9.21 -17.37 1.70
C ALA A 33 9.00 -17.90 3.12
N ARG A 34 9.73 -17.31 4.07
CA ARG A 34 9.54 -17.51 5.51
C ARG A 34 9.45 -16.15 6.18
N ASN A 35 8.33 -15.49 5.97
CA ASN A 35 8.09 -14.15 6.47
C ASN A 35 7.34 -14.23 7.80
N ILE A 36 7.79 -13.45 8.78
CA ILE A 36 7.15 -13.35 10.09
C ILE A 36 6.89 -11.89 10.37
N LEU A 37 5.62 -11.51 10.41
CA LEU A 37 5.18 -10.18 10.80
C LEU A 37 4.51 -10.25 12.18
N GLN A 38 5.05 -9.49 13.12
CA GLN A 38 4.45 -9.25 14.43
C GLN A 38 4.14 -7.76 14.57
N ALA A 39 2.88 -7.45 14.77
CA ALA A 39 2.43 -6.08 14.98
C ALA A 39 1.67 -5.98 16.31
N ARG A 40 2.09 -5.04 17.16
CA ARG A 40 1.39 -4.68 18.39
C ARG A 40 0.97 -3.24 18.31
N VAL A 41 -0.31 -2.99 18.52
CA VAL A 41 -0.87 -1.65 18.49
C VAL A 41 -1.57 -1.38 19.82
N THR A 42 -1.11 -0.32 20.50
CA THR A 42 -1.72 0.15 21.76
C THR A 42 -2.33 1.51 21.52
N ASN A 43 -3.60 1.67 21.89
CA ASN A 43 -4.35 2.90 21.68
C ASN A 43 -4.87 3.45 23.00
N ILE A 44 -4.75 4.77 23.18
CA ILE A 44 -5.45 5.54 24.21
C ILE A 44 -6.25 6.60 23.48
N SER A 45 -7.53 6.73 23.78
CA SER A 45 -8.39 7.71 23.14
C SER A 45 -9.30 8.42 24.13
N HIS A 46 -9.55 9.69 23.84
CA HIS A 46 -10.50 10.53 24.51
C HIS A 46 -11.50 11.11 23.51
N ARG A 47 -12.75 11.22 23.91
CA ARG A 47 -13.82 11.88 23.15
C ARG A 47 -14.65 12.71 24.09
N GLY A 48 -15.07 13.88 23.62
CA GLY A 48 -15.98 14.77 24.33
C GLY A 48 -16.98 15.41 23.41
N SER A 49 -18.07 15.87 23.99
CA SER A 49 -19.07 16.69 23.29
C SER A 49 -19.64 17.73 24.23
N TYR A 50 -19.94 18.87 23.66
CA TYR A 50 -20.67 19.94 24.31
C TYR A 50 -21.86 20.32 23.45
N VAL A 51 -23.03 20.40 24.07
CA VAL A 51 -24.29 20.77 23.39
C VAL A 51 -24.96 21.87 24.18
N ASN A 52 -25.24 22.97 23.50
CA ASN A 52 -25.97 24.08 24.05
C ASN A 52 -26.93 24.67 22.98
N GLN A 53 -28.24 24.46 23.17
CA GLN A 53 -29.29 24.86 22.22
C GLN A 53 -28.92 24.44 20.77
N ASP A 54 -28.58 25.42 19.94
CA ASP A 54 -28.31 25.26 18.52
C ASP A 54 -26.81 25.00 18.22
N LEU A 55 -25.94 24.96 19.26
CA LEU A 55 -24.52 24.76 19.13
C LEU A 55 -24.13 23.38 19.63
N LYS A 56 -23.43 22.64 18.80
CA LYS A 56 -22.84 21.34 19.15
C LYS A 56 -21.36 21.34 18.80
N ILE A 57 -20.50 21.01 19.77
CA ILE A 57 -19.07 20.86 19.59
C ILE A 57 -18.71 19.42 19.93
N ILE A 58 -17.98 18.77 19.05
CA ILE A 58 -17.47 17.40 19.26
C ILE A 58 -15.97 17.45 19.05
N TRP A 59 -15.23 16.79 19.94
CA TRP A 59 -13.78 16.65 19.79
C TRP A 59 -13.34 15.25 20.17
N GLY A 60 -12.18 14.90 19.70
CA GLY A 60 -11.55 13.65 20.07
C GLY A 60 -10.06 13.67 19.80
N ASN A 61 -9.35 12.90 20.58
CA ASN A 61 -7.93 12.64 20.39
C ASN A 61 -7.64 11.16 20.59
N LYS A 62 -6.73 10.62 19.83
CA LYS A 62 -6.24 9.25 19.93
C LYS A 62 -4.72 9.27 19.81
N LEU A 63 -4.06 8.69 20.79
CA LEU A 63 -2.65 8.35 20.77
C LEU A 63 -2.52 6.86 20.49
N GLN A 64 -1.71 6.50 19.52
CA GLN A 64 -1.46 5.14 19.11
C GLN A 64 0.04 4.87 19.12
N LYS A 65 0.46 3.81 19.80
CA LYS A 65 1.80 3.25 19.75
C LYS A 65 1.77 2.02 18.84
N GLU A 66 2.68 1.98 17.90
CA GLU A 66 2.84 0.86 16.94
C GLU A 66 4.22 0.25 17.13
N GLU A 67 4.27 -1.05 17.37
CA GLU A 67 5.49 -1.85 17.45
C GLU A 67 5.38 -2.92 16.36
N ILE A 68 6.26 -2.86 15.36
CA ILE A 68 6.23 -3.75 14.21
C ILE A 68 7.58 -4.43 14.10
N LYS A 69 7.58 -5.77 14.12
CA LYS A 69 8.72 -6.62 13.82
C LYS A 69 8.40 -7.40 12.57
N ASP A 70 9.13 -7.09 11.50
CA ASP A 70 8.93 -7.73 10.20
C ASP A 70 10.22 -8.39 9.75
N LYS A 71 10.20 -9.72 9.76
CA LYS A 71 11.31 -10.53 9.28
C LYS A 71 10.92 -11.15 7.95
N ILE A 72 11.65 -10.76 6.92
CA ILE A 72 11.45 -11.24 5.56
C ILE A 72 12.62 -12.11 5.20
N ASN A 73 12.34 -13.37 4.87
CA ASN A 73 13.31 -14.28 4.29
C ASN A 73 12.67 -14.91 3.06
N GLU A 74 13.07 -14.41 1.92
CA GLU A 74 12.60 -14.87 0.63
C GLU A 74 13.80 -15.25 -0.23
N TRP A 75 13.71 -16.31 -0.98
CA TRP A 75 14.70 -16.70 -1.95
C TRP A 75 14.07 -17.39 -3.14
N ILE A 76 14.65 -17.11 -4.29
CA ILE A 76 14.27 -17.68 -5.56
C ILE A 76 15.37 -18.63 -5.99
N LEU A 77 15.02 -19.87 -6.15
CA LEU A 77 15.86 -20.91 -6.71
C LEU A 77 15.45 -21.17 -8.15
N ILE A 78 16.41 -21.48 -9.00
CA ILE A 78 16.17 -21.87 -10.38
C ILE A 78 16.63 -23.31 -10.55
N ASP A 79 15.70 -24.16 -10.97
CA ASP A 79 15.97 -25.50 -11.46
C ASP A 79 15.96 -25.44 -12.99
N SER A 80 17.10 -25.58 -13.59
CA SER A 80 17.26 -25.51 -15.05
C SER A 80 16.94 -26.82 -15.76
N ALA A 81 16.40 -27.83 -15.04
CA ALA A 81 16.06 -29.15 -15.58
C ALA A 81 17.23 -29.80 -16.32
N PHE A 82 18.44 -29.70 -15.77
CA PHE A 82 19.69 -30.23 -16.33
C PHE A 82 20.24 -29.47 -17.58
N TYR A 83 19.64 -28.36 -17.96
CA TYR A 83 20.21 -27.50 -18.99
C TYR A 83 21.05 -26.40 -18.37
N ASN A 84 22.06 -25.90 -19.11
CA ASN A 84 22.78 -24.71 -18.67
C ASN A 84 21.84 -23.48 -18.63
N TYR A 85 21.97 -22.70 -17.56
CA TYR A 85 21.22 -21.43 -17.50
C TYR A 85 21.74 -20.49 -18.60
N PRO A 86 20.92 -20.10 -19.56
CA PRO A 86 21.41 -19.34 -20.70
C PRO A 86 21.74 -17.91 -20.30
N HIS A 87 22.91 -17.47 -20.68
CA HIS A 87 23.18 -16.04 -20.77
C HIS A 87 22.27 -15.41 -21.87
N PRO A 88 21.91 -14.12 -21.74
CA PRO A 88 21.02 -13.50 -22.73
C PRO A 88 21.45 -13.63 -24.20
N ASN A 89 22.73 -13.88 -24.45
CA ASN A 89 23.33 -14.01 -25.79
C ASN A 89 23.80 -15.41 -26.14
N ASP A 90 23.60 -16.40 -25.25
CA ASP A 90 24.11 -17.76 -25.49
C ASP A 90 23.03 -18.60 -26.17
N ILE A 91 23.47 -19.36 -27.15
CA ILE A 91 22.69 -20.48 -27.71
C ILE A 91 22.76 -21.60 -26.69
N ILE A 92 21.62 -22.14 -26.28
CA ILE A 92 21.58 -23.25 -25.35
C ILE A 92 22.21 -24.45 -26.01
N ASP A 93 23.29 -24.94 -25.39
CA ASP A 93 23.81 -26.22 -25.72
C ASP A 93 22.78 -27.28 -25.29
N SER A 94 22.34 -28.08 -26.22
CA SER A 94 21.35 -29.14 -25.98
C SER A 94 21.92 -30.34 -25.18
N ILE A 95 23.12 -30.22 -24.66
CA ILE A 95 23.76 -31.26 -23.85
C ILE A 95 23.33 -31.07 -22.41
N PRO A 96 22.63 -32.07 -21.80
CA PRO A 96 22.27 -32.02 -20.39
C PRO A 96 23.53 -31.91 -19.53
N ASN A 97 23.53 -30.94 -18.60
CA ASN A 97 24.59 -30.83 -17.63
C ASN A 97 24.25 -31.70 -16.41
N GLU A 98 24.84 -32.88 -16.36
CA GLU A 98 24.60 -33.88 -15.28
C GLU A 98 24.96 -33.39 -13.88
N ASN A 99 25.74 -32.32 -13.78
CA ASN A 99 26.17 -31.71 -12.51
C ASN A 99 25.38 -30.48 -12.09
N GLN A 100 24.29 -30.20 -12.76
CA GLN A 100 23.56 -28.97 -12.48
C GLN A 100 22.73 -29.07 -11.20
N GLN A 101 23.14 -28.31 -10.24
CA GLN A 101 22.42 -28.13 -8.98
C GLN A 101 21.38 -27.01 -9.13
N ILE A 102 20.39 -27.00 -8.24
CA ILE A 102 19.48 -25.91 -8.07
C ILE A 102 20.28 -24.65 -7.75
N ILE A 103 20.08 -23.60 -8.54
CA ILE A 103 20.85 -22.35 -8.45
C ILE A 103 20.06 -21.35 -7.60
N LEU A 104 20.73 -20.77 -6.62
CA LEU A 104 20.20 -19.62 -5.89
C LEU A 104 20.30 -18.37 -6.77
N ASN A 105 19.16 -17.85 -7.20
CA ASN A 105 19.07 -16.70 -8.08
C ASN A 105 18.94 -15.38 -7.33
N ASN A 106 18.07 -15.35 -6.31
CA ASN A 106 17.83 -14.15 -5.52
C ASN A 106 17.59 -14.49 -4.06
N VAL A 107 18.10 -13.65 -3.18
CA VAL A 107 17.87 -13.73 -1.73
C VAL A 107 17.47 -12.36 -1.22
N LEU A 108 16.32 -12.32 -0.56
CA LEU A 108 15.89 -11.16 0.21
C LEU A 108 15.87 -11.55 1.69
N ASN A 109 16.72 -10.93 2.48
CA ASN A 109 16.77 -11.13 3.93
C ASN A 109 16.75 -9.78 4.62
N THR A 110 15.63 -9.46 5.24
CA THR A 110 15.44 -8.18 5.91
C THR A 110 14.82 -8.40 7.29
N ASN A 111 15.29 -7.66 8.27
CA ASN A 111 14.75 -7.65 9.62
C ASN A 111 14.48 -6.20 10.03
N ILE A 112 13.21 -5.86 10.13
CA ILE A 112 12.74 -4.52 10.47
C ILE A 112 12.18 -4.56 11.88
N ASP A 113 12.67 -3.68 12.75
CA ASP A 113 12.12 -3.43 14.09
C ASP A 113 11.75 -1.95 14.16
N LEU A 114 10.47 -1.66 14.09
CA LEU A 114 9.92 -0.33 14.04
C LEU A 114 9.06 -0.05 15.25
N MET A 115 9.36 1.06 15.93
CA MET A 115 8.49 1.63 16.96
C MET A 115 8.11 3.04 16.55
N SER A 116 6.82 3.31 16.45
CA SER A 116 6.31 4.61 16.08
C SER A 116 5.07 5.02 16.87
N TYR A 117 4.79 6.33 16.86
CA TYR A 117 3.62 6.90 17.50
C TYR A 117 2.79 7.67 16.47
N ARG A 118 1.47 7.50 16.56
CA ARG A 118 0.51 8.33 15.82
C ARG A 118 -0.34 9.09 16.80
N ASN A 119 -0.49 10.37 16.55
CA ASN A 119 -1.44 11.22 17.27
C ASN A 119 -2.46 11.73 16.27
N THR A 120 -3.73 11.39 16.48
CA THR A 120 -4.83 11.85 15.65
C THR A 120 -5.86 12.54 16.50
N GLY A 121 -6.34 13.69 16.04
CA GLY A 121 -7.40 14.39 16.72
C GLY A 121 -8.33 15.09 15.75
N TYR A 122 -9.48 15.49 16.28
CA TYR A 122 -10.46 16.24 15.51
C TYR A 122 -11.27 17.15 16.42
N ILE A 123 -11.75 18.22 15.82
CA ILE A 123 -12.78 19.09 16.38
C ILE A 123 -13.81 19.37 15.30
N GLU A 124 -15.07 19.37 15.69
CA GLU A 124 -16.19 19.64 14.81
C GLU A 124 -17.18 20.53 15.55
N VAL A 125 -17.63 21.56 14.88
CA VAL A 125 -18.61 22.53 15.39
C VAL A 125 -19.80 22.54 14.45
N SER A 126 -20.97 22.27 14.99
CA SER A 126 -22.23 22.35 14.27
C SER A 126 -23.10 23.43 14.91
N LYS A 127 -23.70 24.26 14.09
CA LYS A 127 -24.62 25.30 14.54
C LYS A 127 -25.83 25.43 13.61
N ASP A 128 -27.00 25.42 14.21
CA ASP A 128 -28.26 25.63 13.52
C ASP A 128 -28.76 27.06 13.78
N ILE A 129 -29.09 27.78 12.72
CA ILE A 129 -29.63 29.14 12.78
C ILE A 129 -30.87 29.18 11.89
N ARG A 130 -32.04 29.07 12.48
CA ARG A 130 -33.33 29.04 11.75
C ARG A 130 -33.30 27.97 10.65
N ASN A 131 -33.23 28.42 9.42
CA ASN A 131 -33.28 27.56 8.22
C ASN A 131 -31.90 27.17 7.68
N ILE A 132 -30.85 27.52 8.38
CA ILE A 132 -29.46 27.29 7.98
C ILE A 132 -28.81 26.38 9.01
N SER A 133 -28.20 25.32 8.54
CA SER A 133 -27.29 24.47 9.34
C SER A 133 -25.88 24.60 8.81
N PHE A 134 -24.97 24.87 9.70
CA PHE A 134 -23.55 25.02 9.41
C PHE A 134 -22.76 23.99 10.20
N ASN A 135 -21.88 23.26 9.52
CA ASN A 135 -20.98 22.31 10.16
C ASN A 135 -19.57 22.53 9.63
N THR A 136 -18.65 22.78 10.53
CA THR A 136 -17.22 22.90 10.20
C THR A 136 -16.40 22.06 11.14
N GLY A 137 -15.29 21.55 10.64
CA GLY A 137 -14.40 20.75 11.47
C GLY A 137 -13.03 20.61 10.83
N THR A 138 -12.12 20.21 11.65
CA THR A 138 -10.78 19.83 11.20
C THR A 138 -10.33 18.55 11.88
N ARG A 139 -9.56 17.79 11.15
CA ARG A 139 -8.88 16.62 11.67
C ARG A 139 -7.39 16.79 11.44
N TYR A 140 -6.58 16.40 12.41
CA TYR A 140 -5.14 16.32 12.23
C TYR A 140 -4.65 14.88 12.44
N ASN A 141 -3.53 14.59 11.82
CA ASN A 141 -2.79 13.35 11.98
C ASN A 141 -1.30 13.68 12.02
N TYR A 142 -0.63 13.21 13.06
CA TYR A 142 0.81 13.31 13.20
C TYR A 142 1.40 11.90 13.35
N TRP A 143 2.41 11.59 12.57
CA TRP A 143 3.10 10.32 12.64
C TRP A 143 4.60 10.52 12.82
N THR A 144 5.17 9.93 13.87
CA THR A 144 6.57 10.13 14.23
C THR A 144 7.55 9.43 13.30
N TYR A 145 7.09 8.46 12.52
CA TYR A 145 7.98 7.70 11.62
C TYR A 145 8.50 8.55 10.46
N ASN A 146 7.62 9.34 9.87
CA ASN A 146 7.97 10.23 8.75
C ASN A 146 7.88 11.73 9.14
N GLU A 147 7.64 12.02 10.42
CA GLU A 147 7.47 13.38 10.96
C GLU A 147 6.39 14.22 10.25
N GLU A 148 5.45 13.52 9.61
CA GLU A 148 4.42 14.16 8.81
C GLU A 148 3.25 14.63 9.66
N PHE A 149 2.87 15.90 9.46
CA PHE A 149 1.71 16.51 10.08
C PHE A 149 0.69 16.88 9.02
N LEU A 150 -0.46 16.23 9.04
CA LEU A 150 -1.54 16.39 8.07
C LEU A 150 -2.74 17.05 8.73
N ILE A 151 -3.33 18.05 8.06
CA ILE A 151 -4.55 18.72 8.49
C ILE A 151 -5.62 18.58 7.41
N SER A 152 -6.79 18.11 7.80
CA SER A 152 -7.93 17.85 6.92
C SER A 152 -9.13 18.69 7.34
N PRO A 153 -9.24 19.93 6.87
CA PRO A 153 -10.40 20.80 7.14
C PRO A 153 -11.61 20.37 6.31
N ARG A 154 -12.79 20.55 6.86
CA ARG A 154 -14.06 20.31 6.19
C ARG A 154 -15.11 21.34 6.58
N LEU A 155 -15.98 21.62 5.64
CA LEU A 155 -17.07 22.56 5.78
C LEU A 155 -18.32 21.98 5.10
N SER A 156 -19.45 22.10 5.77
CA SER A 156 -20.75 21.76 5.21
C SER A 156 -21.77 22.84 5.59
N PHE A 157 -22.56 23.18 4.63
CA PHE A 157 -23.63 24.16 4.76
C PHE A 157 -24.91 23.57 4.21
N SER A 158 -26.03 23.76 4.91
CA SER A 158 -27.35 23.42 4.39
C SER A 158 -28.35 24.54 4.64
N TYR A 159 -29.24 24.70 3.68
CA TYR A 159 -30.32 25.70 3.71
C TYR A 159 -31.65 25.05 3.37
N THR A 160 -32.62 25.19 4.25
CA THR A 160 -33.99 24.70 4.06
C THR A 160 -34.93 25.88 3.95
N PRO A 161 -35.28 26.33 2.73
CA PRO A 161 -36.20 27.45 2.56
C PRO A 161 -37.61 27.12 3.07
N ASN A 162 -38.32 28.13 3.56
CA ASN A 162 -39.71 28.01 4.02
C ASN A 162 -40.71 27.94 2.83
N TRP A 163 -40.53 26.97 1.97
CA TRP A 163 -41.42 26.74 0.82
C TRP A 163 -42.51 25.71 1.15
N LYS A 164 -43.56 25.68 0.32
CA LYS A 164 -44.61 24.65 0.44
C LYS A 164 -44.09 23.22 0.20
N ARG A 165 -42.92 23.10 -0.39
CA ARG A 165 -42.23 21.81 -0.64
C ARG A 165 -41.01 21.73 0.24
N ASP A 166 -40.74 20.57 0.81
CA ASP A 166 -39.54 20.28 1.60
C ASP A 166 -38.35 20.12 0.67
N ILE A 167 -37.63 21.20 0.45
CA ILE A 167 -36.41 21.22 -0.36
C ILE A 167 -35.23 21.63 0.54
N VAL A 168 -34.13 20.90 0.49
CA VAL A 168 -32.90 21.19 1.21
C VAL A 168 -31.76 21.35 0.22
N PHE A 169 -31.12 22.51 0.24
CA PHE A 169 -29.87 22.76 -0.49
C PHE A 169 -28.70 22.43 0.41
N ARG A 170 -27.74 21.63 -0.09
CA ARG A 170 -26.54 21.27 0.65
C ARG A 170 -25.29 21.54 -0.18
N LEU A 171 -24.29 22.14 0.46
CA LEU A 171 -22.96 22.33 -0.09
C LEU A 171 -21.95 21.79 0.92
N SER A 172 -21.03 20.95 0.46
CA SER A 172 -19.96 20.41 1.30
C SER A 172 -18.63 20.47 0.57
N THR A 173 -17.59 20.85 1.28
CA THR A 173 -16.22 20.89 0.77
C THR A 173 -15.25 20.45 1.86
N GLY A 174 -14.10 19.93 1.47
CA GLY A 174 -13.05 19.54 2.41
C GLY A 174 -11.81 19.04 1.72
N ILE A 175 -10.71 19.07 2.46
CA ILE A 175 -9.44 18.49 2.05
C ILE A 175 -9.21 17.26 2.90
N TYR A 176 -8.87 16.15 2.26
CA TYR A 176 -8.69 14.87 2.94
C TYR A 176 -7.30 14.34 2.68
N TYR A 177 -6.58 14.09 3.76
CA TYR A 177 -5.28 13.44 3.73
C TYR A 177 -5.33 12.12 4.49
N GLN A 178 -4.60 11.15 3.98
CA GLN A 178 -4.40 9.86 4.63
C GLN A 178 -2.90 9.59 4.73
N SER A 179 -2.43 9.30 5.93
CA SER A 179 -1.05 8.83 6.10
C SER A 179 -0.90 7.44 5.48
N PRO A 180 0.26 7.15 4.88
CA PRO A 180 0.53 5.84 4.32
C PRO A 180 0.48 4.74 5.39
N PHE A 181 0.19 3.52 4.95
CA PHE A 181 0.30 2.34 5.79
C PHE A 181 1.75 1.86 5.84
N TYR A 182 2.11 1.15 6.90
CA TYR A 182 3.44 0.54 7.03
C TYR A 182 3.85 -0.27 5.80
N LYS A 183 2.93 -1.05 5.22
CA LYS A 183 3.20 -1.87 4.04
C LYS A 183 3.65 -1.05 2.81
N GLU A 184 3.15 0.17 2.67
CA GLU A 184 3.49 1.07 1.55
C GLU A 184 4.87 1.70 1.74
N LEU A 185 5.31 1.86 2.98
CA LEU A 185 6.62 2.43 3.33
C LEU A 185 7.71 1.36 3.45
N ARG A 186 7.33 0.10 3.45
CA ARG A 186 8.27 -1.00 3.52
C ARG A 186 9.08 -1.09 2.24
N ASN A 187 10.36 -0.79 2.33
CA ASN A 187 11.31 -1.06 1.25
C ASN A 187 11.98 -2.41 1.51
N PRO A 188 11.68 -3.47 0.76
CA PRO A 188 12.27 -4.78 0.99
C PRO A 188 13.74 -4.87 0.58
N ASN A 189 14.24 -3.90 -0.15
CA ASN A 189 15.61 -3.87 -0.63
C ASN A 189 16.56 -3.00 0.25
N GLY A 190 16.06 -2.48 1.39
CA GLY A 190 16.83 -1.66 2.33
C GLY A 190 16.71 -0.17 2.07
#